data_a15ae5e9ad08091687a102948a715b4d
#
_entry.id   a15ae5e9ad08091687a102948a715b4d
#
_cell.length_a   1.000
_cell.length_b   1.000
_cell.length_c   1.000
_cell.angle_alpha   90.00
_cell.angle_beta   90.00
_cell.angle_gamma   90.00
#
_symmetry.space_group_name_H-M   'P 1'
#
loop_
_entity.id
_entity.type
_entity.pdbx_description
1 polymer ?
#
loop_
_entity_poly.entity_id
_entity_poly.type
_entity_poly.pdbx_seq_one_letter_code
_entity_poly.pdbx_strand_id
1 'polypeptide(L)'
;MLARDNGVEDLCTMMGVSRSGYYKWLKRKPTKRDINREQMIELVAKVHEEHKTHGYRWVAAYICQNTPYTISPNYAYKCFKYLGIHSESRHQPKRYTRKEKDRYPNLIFSTWETVDKPRQVIVSDMTAFKYLYYYFEVTFYFDVFTKEMLTFQVAERRGCRDQYIDGLTDVISQISGQNEPTIIHTDQGSVYSSKAYNELIKDTNIIRSMSRAGKPTDNPVNEALNGWIKEELTIDFHVERCRTREEFRTLMRTYQTYYNKERPCYAIDYNTPEGYRQRYEQGLLPFLDTFAHREPSPEPKFVRERRQKADTQQDKECVYF
;
A
#
# COMPACT_ATOMS: atom_id res chain seq x y z
N MET A 1 21.66 -3.19 -37.18
CA MET A 1 22.91 -2.57 -37.64
C MET A 1 23.91 -3.61 -38.10
N LEU A 2 24.21 -4.66 -37.34
CA LEU A 2 25.22 -5.67 -37.71
C LEU A 2 24.99 -6.40 -39.06
N ALA A 3 23.74 -6.51 -39.51
CA ALA A 3 23.41 -7.20 -40.78
C ALA A 3 23.69 -6.40 -42.07
N ARG A 4 24.16 -5.14 -41.96
CA ARG A 4 24.55 -4.34 -43.14
C ARG A 4 25.99 -4.61 -43.61
N ASP A 5 26.83 -5.04 -42.67
CA ASP A 5 28.27 -5.22 -42.93
C ASP A 5 28.71 -6.70 -42.96
N ASN A 6 27.82 -7.63 -42.56
CA ASN A 6 28.11 -9.06 -42.52
C ASN A 6 26.97 -9.86 -43.17
N GLY A 7 27.34 -10.98 -43.80
CA GLY A 7 26.36 -11.91 -44.39
C GLY A 7 25.37 -12.46 -43.34
N VAL A 8 24.07 -12.51 -43.68
CA VAL A 8 23.02 -13.06 -42.76
C VAL A 8 23.35 -14.50 -42.36
N GLU A 9 24.00 -15.25 -43.19
CA GLU A 9 24.39 -16.65 -42.95
C GLU A 9 25.46 -16.75 -41.87
N ASP A 10 26.46 -15.92 -41.92
CA ASP A 10 27.56 -15.86 -40.94
C ASP A 10 27.03 -15.42 -39.57
N LEU A 11 26.15 -14.41 -39.54
CA LEU A 11 25.51 -13.94 -38.32
C LEU A 11 24.59 -15.01 -37.71
N CYS A 12 23.83 -15.73 -38.53
CA CYS A 12 22.98 -16.82 -38.03
C CYS A 12 23.81 -17.95 -37.42
N THR A 13 24.91 -18.30 -38.05
CA THR A 13 25.84 -19.32 -37.54
C THR A 13 26.49 -18.88 -36.25
N MET A 14 26.96 -17.64 -36.18
CA MET A 14 27.56 -17.06 -34.96
C MET A 14 26.59 -17.01 -33.77
N MET A 15 25.32 -16.71 -34.04
CA MET A 15 24.26 -16.62 -33.01
C MET A 15 23.58 -17.94 -32.72
N GLY A 16 23.95 -19.05 -33.39
CA GLY A 16 23.34 -20.38 -33.18
C GLY A 16 21.86 -20.45 -33.58
N VAL A 17 21.41 -19.63 -34.54
CA VAL A 17 20.02 -19.61 -35.04
C VAL A 17 19.92 -20.06 -36.48
N SER A 18 18.85 -20.73 -36.88
CA SER A 18 18.66 -21.11 -38.27
C SER A 18 18.32 -19.90 -39.13
N ARG A 19 18.86 -19.84 -40.36
CA ARG A 19 18.57 -18.80 -41.36
C ARG A 19 17.06 -18.70 -41.65
N SER A 20 16.38 -19.83 -41.75
CA SER A 20 14.93 -19.86 -41.93
C SER A 20 14.17 -19.30 -40.71
N GLY A 21 14.66 -19.55 -39.48
CA GLY A 21 14.14 -18.97 -38.23
C GLY A 21 14.28 -17.46 -38.20
N TYR A 22 15.43 -16.94 -38.61
CA TYR A 22 15.68 -15.50 -38.73
C TYR A 22 14.69 -14.80 -39.70
N TYR A 23 14.52 -15.33 -40.92
CA TYR A 23 13.57 -14.73 -41.86
C TYR A 23 12.09 -14.88 -41.44
N LYS A 24 11.70 -15.97 -40.74
CA LYS A 24 10.38 -16.10 -40.13
C LYS A 24 10.17 -15.06 -39.05
N TRP A 25 11.17 -14.83 -38.23
CA TRP A 25 11.14 -13.80 -37.20
C TRP A 25 11.01 -12.40 -37.80
N LEU A 26 11.82 -12.08 -38.82
CA LEU A 26 11.81 -10.78 -39.49
C LEU A 26 10.47 -10.45 -40.16
N LYS A 27 9.76 -11.45 -40.67
CA LYS A 27 8.44 -11.30 -41.31
C LYS A 27 7.27 -11.46 -40.35
N ARG A 28 7.55 -11.73 -39.08
CA ARG A 28 6.50 -11.98 -38.08
C ARG A 28 5.70 -10.70 -37.81
N LYS A 29 4.38 -10.81 -37.99
CA LYS A 29 3.45 -9.77 -37.53
C LYS A 29 3.10 -10.00 -36.05
N PRO A 30 2.97 -8.94 -35.23
CA PRO A 30 2.51 -9.06 -33.85
C PRO A 30 1.18 -9.79 -33.78
N THR A 31 1.08 -10.75 -32.89
CA THR A 31 -0.19 -11.42 -32.61
C THR A 31 -1.00 -10.58 -31.59
N LYS A 32 -2.32 -10.84 -31.48
CA LYS A 32 -3.15 -10.22 -30.43
C LYS A 32 -2.53 -10.39 -29.03
N ARG A 33 -1.86 -11.51 -28.78
CA ARG A 33 -1.16 -11.76 -27.52
C ARG A 33 0.06 -10.84 -27.35
N ASP A 34 0.81 -10.59 -28.39
CA ASP A 34 1.97 -9.71 -28.34
C ASP A 34 1.51 -8.27 -28.02
N ILE A 35 0.43 -7.83 -28.68
CA ILE A 35 -0.19 -6.51 -28.47
C ILE A 35 -0.70 -6.38 -27.02
N ASN A 36 -1.48 -7.35 -26.52
CA ASN A 36 -1.99 -7.33 -25.15
C ASN A 36 -0.84 -7.35 -24.13
N ARG A 37 0.24 -8.07 -24.42
CA ARG A 37 1.41 -8.08 -23.56
C ARG A 37 2.08 -6.72 -23.49
N GLU A 38 2.27 -6.04 -24.61
CA GLU A 38 2.85 -4.70 -24.68
C GLU A 38 1.99 -3.70 -23.90
N GLN A 39 0.68 -3.67 -24.16
CA GLN A 39 -0.26 -2.81 -23.42
C GLN A 39 -0.22 -3.04 -21.91
N MET A 40 -0.11 -4.29 -21.47
CA MET A 40 -0.03 -4.59 -20.05
C MET A 40 1.31 -4.18 -19.43
N ILE A 41 2.40 -4.32 -20.17
CA ILE A 41 3.73 -3.85 -19.73
C ILE A 41 3.73 -2.32 -19.59
N GLU A 42 3.16 -1.60 -20.56
CA GLU A 42 3.02 -0.15 -20.51
C GLU A 42 2.15 0.30 -19.34
N LEU A 43 1.03 -0.37 -19.09
CA LEU A 43 0.15 -0.07 -17.96
C LEU A 43 0.86 -0.27 -16.62
N VAL A 44 1.58 -1.37 -16.47
CA VAL A 44 2.38 -1.64 -15.25
C VAL A 44 3.48 -0.59 -15.07
N ALA A 45 4.16 -0.20 -16.15
CA ALA A 45 5.19 0.84 -16.11
C ALA A 45 4.60 2.19 -15.67
N LYS A 46 3.44 2.58 -16.23
CA LYS A 46 2.75 3.82 -15.88
C LYS A 46 2.35 3.85 -14.41
N VAL A 47 1.68 2.81 -13.92
CA VAL A 47 1.25 2.72 -12.51
C VAL A 47 2.46 2.72 -11.58
N HIS A 48 3.56 2.06 -11.95
CA HIS A 48 4.79 2.09 -11.15
C HIS A 48 5.44 3.48 -11.15
N GLU A 49 5.44 4.20 -12.25
CA GLU A 49 5.99 5.56 -12.32
C GLU A 49 5.22 6.54 -11.41
N GLU A 50 3.91 6.36 -11.29
CA GLU A 50 3.05 7.14 -10.39
C GLU A 50 3.20 6.72 -8.91
N HIS A 51 3.58 5.45 -8.64
CA HIS A 51 3.60 4.84 -7.30
C HIS A 51 4.88 4.01 -7.06
N LYS A 52 6.04 4.65 -7.14
CA LYS A 52 7.38 4.02 -7.11
C LYS A 52 7.71 3.28 -5.81
N THR A 53 7.07 3.64 -4.70
CA THR A 53 7.29 3.00 -3.39
C THR A 53 6.78 1.58 -3.34
N HIS A 54 5.88 1.19 -4.25
CA HIS A 54 5.16 -0.06 -4.19
C HIS A 54 5.72 -1.15 -5.09
N GLY A 55 5.65 -2.40 -4.61
CA GLY A 55 6.07 -3.59 -5.36
C GLY A 55 4.96 -4.15 -6.25
N TYR A 56 5.31 -5.14 -7.05
CA TYR A 56 4.45 -5.76 -8.08
C TYR A 56 3.09 -6.28 -7.58
N ARG A 57 2.99 -6.77 -6.33
CA ARG A 57 1.72 -7.25 -5.77
C ARG A 57 0.73 -6.10 -5.59
N TRP A 58 1.22 -5.00 -5.05
CA TRP A 58 0.42 -3.79 -4.88
C TRP A 58 -0.01 -3.21 -6.23
N VAL A 59 0.91 -3.11 -7.20
CA VAL A 59 0.61 -2.62 -8.56
C VAL A 59 -0.43 -3.50 -9.23
N ALA A 60 -0.36 -4.83 -9.05
CA ALA A 60 -1.40 -5.73 -9.57
C ALA A 60 -2.77 -5.45 -8.95
N ALA A 61 -2.85 -5.25 -7.63
CA ALA A 61 -4.09 -4.92 -6.94
C ALA A 61 -4.63 -3.56 -7.37
N TYR A 62 -3.77 -2.55 -7.50
CA TYR A 62 -4.16 -1.22 -7.96
C TYR A 62 -4.77 -1.25 -9.37
N ILE A 63 -4.13 -1.94 -10.31
CA ILE A 63 -4.65 -2.11 -11.68
C ILE A 63 -6.02 -2.78 -11.65
N CYS A 64 -6.18 -3.84 -10.86
CA CYS A 64 -7.45 -4.55 -10.75
C CYS A 64 -8.58 -3.70 -10.16
N GLN A 65 -8.28 -2.77 -9.25
CA GLN A 65 -9.28 -1.93 -8.60
C GLN A 65 -9.60 -0.67 -9.40
N ASN A 66 -8.62 -0.06 -10.03
CA ASN A 66 -8.74 1.29 -10.61
C ASN A 66 -8.77 1.30 -12.15
N THR A 67 -8.69 0.13 -12.79
CA THR A 67 -8.75 0.02 -14.25
C THR A 67 -9.68 -1.13 -14.68
N PRO A 68 -10.15 -1.17 -15.94
CA PRO A 68 -10.94 -2.29 -16.43
C PRO A 68 -10.11 -3.57 -16.65
N TYR A 69 -8.79 -3.51 -16.44
CA TYR A 69 -7.90 -4.65 -16.68
C TYR A 69 -7.75 -5.53 -15.44
N THR A 70 -7.51 -6.81 -15.68
CA THR A 70 -7.20 -7.80 -14.65
C THR A 70 -5.80 -8.34 -14.85
N ILE A 71 -4.98 -8.30 -13.82
CA ILE A 71 -3.61 -8.80 -13.85
C ILE A 71 -3.30 -9.60 -12.59
N SER A 72 -2.71 -10.78 -12.75
CA SER A 72 -2.25 -11.56 -11.59
C SER A 72 -0.94 -11.00 -11.02
N PRO A 73 -0.68 -11.17 -9.71
CA PRO A 73 0.60 -10.76 -9.11
C PRO A 73 1.82 -11.38 -9.80
N ASN A 74 1.73 -12.64 -10.22
CA ASN A 74 2.80 -13.33 -10.93
C ASN A 74 3.08 -12.71 -12.31
N TYR A 75 2.04 -12.23 -13.00
CA TYR A 75 2.24 -11.55 -14.29
C TYR A 75 2.83 -10.16 -14.08
N ALA A 76 2.36 -9.40 -13.08
CA ALA A 76 2.96 -8.13 -12.70
C ALA A 76 4.45 -8.30 -12.33
N TYR A 77 4.83 -9.35 -11.58
CA TYR A 77 6.22 -9.67 -11.31
C TYR A 77 7.06 -9.88 -12.58
N LYS A 78 6.51 -10.59 -13.59
CA LYS A 78 7.19 -10.76 -14.89
C LYS A 78 7.36 -9.44 -15.63
N CYS A 79 6.37 -8.53 -15.55
CA CYS A 79 6.48 -7.17 -16.11
C CYS A 79 7.57 -6.37 -15.39
N PHE A 80 7.61 -6.39 -14.06
CA PHE A 80 8.65 -5.75 -13.26
C PHE A 80 10.05 -6.23 -13.64
N LYS A 81 10.21 -7.56 -13.75
CA LYS A 81 11.47 -8.15 -14.17
C LYS A 81 11.87 -7.77 -15.61
N TYR A 82 10.90 -7.71 -16.52
CA TYR A 82 11.13 -7.31 -17.91
C TYR A 82 11.54 -5.85 -18.02
N LEU A 83 10.90 -4.96 -17.26
CA LEU A 83 11.19 -3.53 -17.22
C LEU A 83 12.44 -3.19 -16.40
N GLY A 84 12.96 -4.13 -15.59
CA GLY A 84 14.09 -3.87 -14.69
C GLY A 84 13.74 -2.93 -13.53
N ILE A 85 12.45 -2.81 -13.20
CA ILE A 85 11.97 -1.93 -12.12
C ILE A 85 11.78 -2.68 -10.80
N HIS A 86 11.86 -1.95 -9.70
CA HIS A 86 11.67 -2.44 -8.33
C HIS A 86 11.10 -1.31 -7.47
N SER A 87 10.54 -1.65 -6.32
CA SER A 87 10.05 -0.63 -5.38
C SER A 87 11.19 0.22 -4.82
N GLU A 88 10.98 1.54 -4.77
CA GLU A 88 11.94 2.52 -4.27
C GLU A 88 11.62 2.91 -2.83
N SER A 89 11.84 2.00 -1.87
CA SER A 89 11.63 2.31 -0.46
C SER A 89 12.94 2.65 0.26
N ARG A 90 12.89 3.60 1.20
CA ARG A 90 14.06 4.04 1.97
C ARG A 90 14.17 3.28 3.29
N HIS A 91 15.25 2.56 3.50
CA HIS A 91 15.56 1.96 4.79
C HIS A 91 16.37 2.93 5.67
N GLN A 92 15.79 3.35 6.80
CA GLN A 92 16.52 4.14 7.80
C GLN A 92 16.93 3.26 9.00
N PRO A 93 18.17 3.39 9.51
CA PRO A 93 18.60 2.65 10.70
C PRO A 93 17.88 3.16 11.97
N LYS A 94 17.37 2.24 12.79
CA LYS A 94 16.69 2.55 14.06
C LYS A 94 17.67 3.11 15.10
N ARG A 95 17.33 4.26 15.73
CA ARG A 95 18.04 4.83 16.88
C ARG A 95 17.28 4.51 18.18
N TYR A 96 17.99 3.98 19.17
CA TYR A 96 17.43 3.69 20.50
C TYR A 96 17.52 4.92 21.42
N THR A 97 16.44 5.25 22.15
CA THR A 97 16.34 6.34 23.12
C THR A 97 16.14 5.80 24.55
N ARG A 98 16.45 6.64 25.58
CA ARG A 98 16.38 6.30 27.01
C ARG A 98 14.93 6.03 27.46
N LYS A 99 14.76 5.09 28.41
CA LYS A 99 13.48 4.70 29.03
C LYS A 99 12.91 5.82 29.92
N GLU A 100 11.68 6.25 29.64
CA GLU A 100 10.85 7.03 30.55
C GLU A 100 9.87 6.09 31.30
N LYS A 101 9.31 6.55 32.44
CA LYS A 101 8.32 5.77 33.22
C LYS A 101 6.99 5.72 32.46
N ASP A 102 6.38 4.53 32.41
CA ASP A 102 5.08 4.33 31.81
C ASP A 102 3.99 5.03 32.63
N ARG A 103 3.23 5.93 32.01
CA ARG A 103 2.14 6.67 32.65
C ARG A 103 0.78 5.97 32.52
N TYR A 104 0.57 5.26 31.41
CA TYR A 104 -0.61 4.46 31.14
C TYR A 104 -0.20 3.05 30.71
N PRO A 105 -1.00 2.03 31.06
CA PRO A 105 -0.71 0.66 30.65
C PRO A 105 -0.84 0.50 29.14
N ASN A 106 -0.07 -0.43 28.57
CA ASN A 106 -0.30 -0.90 27.21
C ASN A 106 -1.41 -1.95 27.23
N LEU A 107 -2.62 -1.56 26.81
CA LEU A 107 -3.82 -2.40 26.84
C LEU A 107 -3.93 -3.32 25.63
N ILE A 108 -3.18 -3.06 24.58
CA ILE A 108 -3.27 -3.80 23.30
C ILE A 108 -2.00 -4.57 22.97
N PHE A 109 -1.09 -4.70 23.93
CA PHE A 109 0.11 -5.49 23.79
C PHE A 109 -0.24 -6.95 23.49
N SER A 110 0.28 -7.49 22.38
CA SER A 110 0.00 -8.84 21.87
C SER A 110 -1.47 -9.16 21.51
N THR A 111 -2.38 -8.19 21.54
CA THR A 111 -3.81 -8.38 21.22
C THR A 111 -4.26 -7.64 19.96
N TRP A 112 -3.34 -7.22 19.13
CA TRP A 112 -3.63 -6.51 17.87
C TRP A 112 -4.54 -7.29 16.93
N GLU A 113 -4.42 -8.62 16.94
CA GLU A 113 -5.21 -9.53 16.11
C GLU A 113 -6.65 -9.71 16.60
N THR A 114 -6.95 -9.29 17.83
CA THR A 114 -8.32 -9.39 18.40
C THR A 114 -9.19 -8.17 18.07
N VAL A 115 -8.65 -7.19 17.36
CA VAL A 115 -9.41 -6.03 16.89
C VAL A 115 -10.26 -6.44 15.70
N ASP A 116 -11.58 -6.54 15.91
CA ASP A 116 -12.52 -7.18 15.00
C ASP A 116 -13.62 -6.24 14.46
N LYS A 117 -13.60 -4.96 14.87
CA LYS A 117 -14.61 -3.97 14.46
C LYS A 117 -14.04 -2.56 14.31
N PRO A 118 -14.68 -1.72 13.46
CA PRO A 118 -14.29 -0.32 13.29
C PRO A 118 -14.34 0.46 14.60
N ARG A 119 -13.38 1.37 14.76
CA ARG A 119 -13.32 2.32 15.92
C ARG A 119 -13.11 1.67 17.29
N GLN A 120 -12.81 0.37 17.34
CA GLN A 120 -12.48 -0.32 18.59
C GLN A 120 -11.12 0.12 19.12
N VAL A 121 -10.13 0.22 18.26
CA VAL A 121 -8.79 0.71 18.59
C VAL A 121 -8.35 1.73 17.54
N ILE A 122 -8.00 2.91 18.00
CA ILE A 122 -7.44 3.99 17.19
C ILE A 122 -6.01 4.23 17.65
N VAL A 123 -5.08 4.29 16.70
CA VAL A 123 -3.68 4.62 16.96
C VAL A 123 -3.38 6.04 16.50
N SER A 124 -2.56 6.75 17.26
CA SER A 124 -2.07 8.07 16.88
C SER A 124 -0.57 8.17 17.04
N ASP A 125 0.04 8.82 16.09
CA ASP A 125 1.47 9.12 16.10
C ASP A 125 1.76 10.39 15.33
N MET A 126 2.94 10.95 15.55
CA MET A 126 3.42 12.15 14.90
C MET A 126 4.63 11.82 14.01
N THR A 127 4.61 12.35 12.83
CA THR A 127 5.75 12.29 11.92
C THR A 127 6.19 13.67 11.48
N ALA A 128 7.49 13.84 11.21
CA ALA A 128 8.03 15.11 10.76
C ALA A 128 8.65 14.97 9.36
N PHE A 129 8.40 15.99 8.54
CA PHE A 129 9.01 16.19 7.23
C PHE A 129 9.93 17.40 7.31
N LYS A 130 11.18 17.22 6.90
CA LYS A 130 12.17 18.27 6.92
C LYS A 130 12.88 18.35 5.57
N TYR A 131 12.68 19.45 4.86
CA TYR A 131 13.27 19.72 3.55
C TYR A 131 13.91 21.11 3.52
N LEU A 132 15.22 21.17 3.38
CA LEU A 132 15.98 22.42 3.37
C LEU A 132 15.62 23.30 4.59
N TYR A 133 14.82 24.34 4.36
CA TYR A 133 14.38 25.31 5.38
C TYR A 133 12.95 25.09 5.87
N TYR A 134 12.23 24.12 5.29
CA TYR A 134 10.84 23.83 5.64
C TYR A 134 10.74 22.67 6.61
N TYR A 135 9.85 22.82 7.57
CA TYR A 135 9.60 21.83 8.60
C TYR A 135 8.10 21.71 8.82
N PHE A 136 7.59 20.51 8.67
CA PHE A 136 6.18 20.18 8.93
C PHE A 136 6.10 18.98 9.87
N GLU A 137 5.25 19.09 10.88
CA GLU A 137 4.81 17.96 11.72
C GLU A 137 3.40 17.57 11.30
N VAL A 138 3.15 16.29 11.19
CA VAL A 138 1.81 15.73 10.93
C VAL A 138 1.48 14.76 12.03
N THR A 139 0.33 14.95 12.68
CA THR A 139 -0.25 13.99 13.60
C THR A 139 -1.37 13.25 12.88
N PHE A 140 -1.33 11.93 12.90
CA PHE A 140 -2.32 11.04 12.29
C PHE A 140 -3.12 10.32 13.35
N TYR A 141 -4.37 9.98 13.00
CA TYR A 141 -5.19 9.04 13.73
C TYR A 141 -5.71 7.98 12.76
N PHE A 142 -5.41 6.70 13.06
CA PHE A 142 -5.80 5.56 12.23
C PHE A 142 -6.65 4.58 13.00
N ASP A 143 -7.67 4.07 12.34
CA ASP A 143 -8.41 2.91 12.81
C ASP A 143 -7.60 1.62 12.58
N VAL A 144 -7.41 0.84 13.62
CA VAL A 144 -6.61 -0.38 13.55
C VAL A 144 -7.29 -1.47 12.74
N PHE A 145 -8.61 -1.56 12.77
CA PHE A 145 -9.37 -2.57 12.06
C PHE A 145 -9.46 -2.25 10.56
N THR A 146 -10.02 -1.10 10.21
CA THR A 146 -10.24 -0.71 8.81
C THR A 146 -9.00 -0.20 8.11
N LYS A 147 -7.94 0.18 8.85
CA LYS A 147 -6.76 0.89 8.37
C LYS A 147 -7.06 2.31 7.84
N GLU A 148 -8.26 2.85 8.07
CA GLU A 148 -8.61 4.21 7.65
C GLU A 148 -7.78 5.27 8.36
N MET A 149 -7.32 6.24 7.61
CA MET A 149 -6.82 7.53 8.14
C MET A 149 -8.04 8.39 8.50
N LEU A 150 -8.38 8.44 9.80
CA LEU A 150 -9.55 9.14 10.31
C LEU A 150 -9.42 10.65 10.19
N THR A 151 -8.27 11.15 10.61
CA THR A 151 -7.92 12.57 10.54
C THR A 151 -6.41 12.75 10.56
N PHE A 152 -5.98 13.91 10.08
CA PHE A 152 -4.61 14.38 10.22
C PHE A 152 -4.59 15.86 10.57
N GLN A 153 -3.57 16.29 11.29
CA GLN A 153 -3.33 17.69 11.60
C GLN A 153 -1.89 18.08 11.28
N VAL A 154 -1.70 19.26 10.75
CA VAL A 154 -0.40 19.76 10.28
C VAL A 154 0.06 20.95 11.12
N ALA A 155 1.31 20.97 11.55
CA ALA A 155 1.96 22.10 12.17
C ALA A 155 3.31 22.43 11.51
N GLU A 156 3.68 23.70 11.50
CA GLU A 156 4.98 24.19 11.02
C GLU A 156 6.02 24.31 12.14
N ARG A 157 5.60 24.16 13.39
CA ARG A 157 6.47 24.29 14.55
C ARG A 157 6.61 22.97 15.28
N ARG A 158 7.84 22.63 15.63
CA ARG A 158 8.15 21.44 16.40
C ARG A 158 7.44 21.44 17.75
N GLY A 159 6.75 20.33 18.06
CA GLY A 159 6.08 20.13 19.35
C GLY A 159 4.86 21.04 19.55
N CYS A 160 4.21 21.48 18.48
CA CYS A 160 2.94 22.19 18.53
C CYS A 160 1.87 21.30 19.17
N ARG A 161 1.23 21.76 20.24
CA ARG A 161 0.21 20.96 20.96
C ARG A 161 -1.14 20.95 20.25
N ASP A 162 -1.49 22.03 19.57
CA ASP A 162 -2.80 22.24 18.98
C ASP A 162 -3.17 21.12 17.99
N GLN A 163 -2.22 20.67 17.16
CA GLN A 163 -2.46 19.58 16.21
C GLN A 163 -2.92 18.26 16.87
N TYR A 164 -2.46 17.97 18.08
CA TYR A 164 -2.88 16.78 18.82
C TYR A 164 -4.27 16.93 19.40
N ILE A 165 -4.58 18.14 19.88
CA ILE A 165 -5.89 18.50 20.45
C ILE A 165 -6.95 18.52 19.35
N ASP A 166 -6.67 19.19 18.24
CA ASP A 166 -7.57 19.29 17.09
C ASP A 166 -7.84 17.88 16.51
N GLY A 167 -6.78 17.06 16.32
CA GLY A 167 -6.93 15.70 15.83
C GLY A 167 -7.75 14.82 16.77
N LEU A 168 -7.56 14.95 18.09
CA LEU A 168 -8.37 14.23 19.08
C LEU A 168 -9.84 14.69 19.04
N THR A 169 -10.08 15.99 18.90
CA THR A 169 -11.43 16.55 18.78
C THR A 169 -12.16 16.00 17.56
N ASP A 170 -11.46 15.93 16.41
CA ASP A 170 -11.99 15.30 15.19
C ASP A 170 -12.36 13.85 15.41
N VAL A 171 -11.49 13.08 16.09
CA VAL A 171 -11.76 11.67 16.42
C VAL A 171 -12.96 11.54 17.35
N ILE A 172 -13.04 12.35 18.41
CA ILE A 172 -14.18 12.34 19.34
C ILE A 172 -15.49 12.58 18.59
N SER A 173 -15.51 13.52 17.65
CA SER A 173 -16.71 13.78 16.83
C SER A 173 -17.12 12.59 15.98
N GLN A 174 -16.17 11.81 15.47
CA GLN A 174 -16.43 10.65 14.62
C GLN A 174 -16.87 9.40 15.39
N ILE A 175 -16.51 9.30 16.69
CA ILE A 175 -16.93 8.18 17.54
C ILE A 175 -18.10 8.55 18.46
N SER A 176 -18.58 9.81 18.42
CA SER A 176 -19.74 10.24 19.19
C SER A 176 -20.98 9.45 18.78
N GLY A 177 -21.65 8.86 19.77
CA GLY A 177 -22.81 7.97 19.55
C GLY A 177 -22.47 6.47 19.52
N GLN A 178 -21.23 6.08 19.64
CA GLN A 178 -20.87 4.68 19.87
C GLN A 178 -21.14 4.28 21.32
N ASN A 179 -21.81 3.13 21.49
CA ASN A 179 -22.11 2.59 22.84
C ASN A 179 -20.89 1.91 23.48
N GLU A 180 -19.95 1.43 22.70
CA GLU A 180 -18.77 0.71 23.17
C GLU A 180 -17.56 1.64 23.30
N PRO A 181 -16.67 1.35 24.28
CA PRO A 181 -15.49 2.17 24.48
C PRO A 181 -14.49 2.02 23.31
N THR A 182 -13.86 3.14 22.95
CA THR A 182 -12.78 3.20 21.98
C THR A 182 -11.43 3.29 22.70
N ILE A 183 -10.48 2.42 22.38
CA ILE A 183 -9.12 2.51 22.88
C ILE A 183 -8.32 3.44 21.97
N ILE A 184 -7.77 4.52 22.53
CA ILE A 184 -6.77 5.35 21.82
C ILE A 184 -5.38 4.97 22.33
N HIS A 185 -4.59 4.39 21.43
CA HIS A 185 -3.21 3.97 21.70
C HIS A 185 -2.20 4.95 21.06
N THR A 186 -1.28 5.44 21.90
CA THR A 186 -0.27 6.43 21.51
C THR A 186 1.11 6.02 22.04
N ASP A 187 2.15 6.73 21.61
CA ASP A 187 3.43 6.70 22.29
C ASP A 187 3.38 7.47 23.62
N GLN A 188 4.47 7.49 24.37
CA GLN A 188 4.60 8.25 25.62
C GLN A 188 5.02 9.71 25.42
N GLY A 189 4.68 10.30 24.29
CA GLY A 189 4.96 11.70 23.99
C GLY A 189 4.37 12.64 25.05
N SER A 190 5.10 13.71 25.37
CA SER A 190 4.70 14.67 26.43
C SER A 190 3.35 15.33 26.15
N VAL A 191 2.96 15.46 24.89
CA VAL A 191 1.67 16.04 24.49
C VAL A 191 0.52 15.09 24.81
N TYR A 192 0.65 13.82 24.45
CA TYR A 192 -0.36 12.80 24.79
C TYR A 192 -0.54 12.61 26.29
N SER A 193 0.48 12.90 27.09
CA SER A 193 0.41 12.87 28.56
C SER A 193 -0.01 14.22 29.18
N SER A 194 -0.31 15.23 28.36
CA SER A 194 -0.66 16.56 28.86
C SER A 194 -2.04 16.60 29.51
N LYS A 195 -2.22 17.54 30.47
CA LYS A 195 -3.52 17.75 31.13
C LYS A 195 -4.62 18.09 30.11
N ALA A 196 -4.34 18.97 29.14
CA ALA A 196 -5.31 19.36 28.11
C ALA A 196 -5.81 18.16 27.29
N TYR A 197 -4.90 17.25 26.87
CA TYR A 197 -5.27 16.06 26.13
C TYR A 197 -6.15 15.11 26.98
N ASN A 198 -5.84 14.97 28.26
CA ASN A 198 -6.60 14.10 29.17
C ASN A 198 -7.95 14.69 29.56
N GLU A 199 -8.08 16.01 29.71
CA GLU A 199 -9.36 16.69 29.99
C GLU A 199 -10.39 16.48 28.84
N LEU A 200 -9.95 16.50 27.58
CA LEU A 200 -10.83 16.23 26.43
C LEU A 200 -11.43 14.82 26.44
N ILE A 201 -10.72 13.87 27.01
CA ILE A 201 -11.13 12.45 27.05
C ILE A 201 -12.05 12.16 28.24
N LYS A 202 -11.99 12.96 29.30
CA LYS A 202 -12.56 12.68 30.62
C LYS A 202 -14.05 12.31 30.58
N ASP A 203 -14.83 13.00 29.74
CA ASP A 203 -16.28 12.80 29.65
C ASP A 203 -16.67 12.03 28.37
N THR A 204 -15.72 11.28 27.83
CA THR A 204 -15.93 10.46 26.62
C THR A 204 -15.79 8.97 26.94
N ASN A 205 -16.26 8.13 26.03
CA ASN A 205 -16.11 6.68 26.11
C ASN A 205 -14.73 6.20 25.57
N ILE A 206 -13.66 6.98 25.83
CA ILE A 206 -12.30 6.69 25.38
C ILE A 206 -11.46 6.12 26.52
N ILE A 207 -10.79 5.01 26.24
CA ILE A 207 -9.83 4.38 27.14
C ILE A 207 -8.42 4.64 26.60
N ARG A 208 -7.52 5.11 27.48
CA ARG A 208 -6.12 5.42 27.13
C ARG A 208 -5.24 4.20 27.21
N SER A 209 -4.44 4.00 26.16
CA SER A 209 -3.38 3.00 26.10
C SER A 209 -2.09 3.64 25.59
N MET A 210 -0.95 3.26 26.13
CA MET A 210 0.35 3.79 25.70
C MET A 210 1.37 2.68 25.49
N SER A 211 2.19 2.82 24.44
CA SER A 211 3.37 1.98 24.24
C SER A 211 4.36 2.17 25.37
N ARG A 212 5.13 1.15 25.71
CA ARG A 212 6.24 1.27 26.65
C ARG A 212 7.36 2.12 26.04
N ALA A 213 7.98 2.95 26.88
CA ALA A 213 9.05 3.84 26.43
C ALA A 213 10.19 3.06 25.72
N GLY A 214 10.55 3.49 24.52
CA GLY A 214 11.64 2.90 23.74
C GLY A 214 11.39 1.47 23.26
N LYS A 215 10.12 1.04 23.19
CA LYS A 215 9.71 -0.25 22.63
C LYS A 215 8.88 -0.04 21.36
N PRO A 216 9.52 0.12 20.20
CA PRO A 216 8.80 0.28 18.91
C PRO A 216 7.86 -0.89 18.62
N THR A 217 8.21 -2.10 19.04
CA THR A 217 7.39 -3.30 18.88
C THR A 217 6.02 -3.23 19.56
N ASP A 218 5.81 -2.27 20.44
CA ASP A 218 4.54 -2.08 21.14
C ASP A 218 3.51 -1.33 20.29
N ASN A 219 3.93 -0.72 19.16
CA ASN A 219 3.05 -0.05 18.21
C ASN A 219 3.45 -0.37 16.74
N PRO A 220 3.41 -1.65 16.35
CA PRO A 220 3.85 -2.08 15.04
C PRO A 220 3.00 -1.48 13.91
N VAL A 221 1.72 -1.19 14.19
CA VAL A 221 0.80 -0.60 13.22
C VAL A 221 1.26 0.81 12.83
N ASN A 222 1.54 1.67 13.81
CA ASN A 222 2.01 3.03 13.54
C ASN A 222 3.39 3.04 12.87
N GLU A 223 4.30 2.18 13.27
CA GLU A 223 5.62 2.12 12.64
C GLU A 223 5.54 1.73 11.17
N ALA A 224 4.73 0.71 10.85
CA ALA A 224 4.53 0.28 9.49
C ALA A 224 3.82 1.38 8.66
N LEU A 225 2.75 1.98 9.18
CA LEU A 225 2.00 3.04 8.51
C LEU A 225 2.85 4.28 8.29
N ASN A 226 3.54 4.78 9.32
CA ASN A 226 4.38 5.97 9.20
C ASN A 226 5.54 5.77 8.22
N GLY A 227 6.10 4.58 8.16
CA GLY A 227 7.11 4.22 7.16
C GLY A 227 6.57 4.38 5.75
N TRP A 228 5.46 3.73 5.45
CA TRP A 228 4.82 3.78 4.12
C TRP A 228 4.33 5.18 3.74
N ILE A 229 3.66 5.87 4.65
CA ILE A 229 3.15 7.22 4.41
C ILE A 229 4.27 8.20 4.08
N LYS A 230 5.38 8.12 4.80
CA LYS A 230 6.55 8.96 4.50
C LYS A 230 7.13 8.69 3.12
N GLU A 231 7.26 7.43 2.76
CA GLU A 231 7.79 7.05 1.45
C GLU A 231 6.87 7.53 0.33
N GLU A 232 5.56 7.25 0.42
CA GLU A 232 4.58 7.68 -0.56
C GLU A 232 4.51 9.20 -0.68
N LEU A 233 4.41 9.93 0.44
CA LEU A 233 4.38 11.39 0.43
C LEU A 233 5.66 11.99 -0.15
N THR A 234 6.80 11.35 0.05
CA THR A 234 8.07 11.85 -0.47
C THR A 234 8.28 11.50 -1.93
N ILE A 235 8.01 10.25 -2.33
CA ILE A 235 8.37 9.74 -3.65
C ILE A 235 7.23 9.93 -4.65
N ASP A 236 5.99 9.63 -4.25
CA ASP A 236 4.85 9.64 -5.16
C ASP A 236 4.13 11.01 -5.17
N PHE A 237 4.02 11.66 -4.00
CA PHE A 237 3.31 12.92 -3.83
C PHE A 237 4.21 14.16 -3.77
N HIS A 238 5.53 13.99 -3.78
CA HIS A 238 6.51 15.08 -3.86
C HIS A 238 6.34 16.18 -2.78
N VAL A 239 6.17 15.73 -1.53
CA VAL A 239 5.95 16.64 -0.38
C VAL A 239 7.06 17.69 -0.21
N GLU A 240 8.26 17.44 -0.73
CA GLU A 240 9.39 18.37 -0.74
C GLU A 240 9.12 19.64 -1.57
N ARG A 241 8.06 19.67 -2.39
CA ARG A 241 7.63 20.85 -3.16
C ARG A 241 6.80 21.82 -2.35
N CYS A 242 6.21 21.38 -1.24
CA CYS A 242 5.43 22.26 -0.37
C CYS A 242 6.32 23.28 0.33
N ARG A 243 5.90 24.54 0.32
CA ARG A 243 6.60 25.68 0.92
C ARG A 243 5.84 26.27 2.10
N THR A 244 4.53 26.07 2.14
CA THR A 244 3.64 26.59 3.17
C THR A 244 2.86 25.47 3.83
N ARG A 245 2.38 25.75 5.06
CA ARG A 245 1.48 24.86 5.78
C ARG A 245 0.22 24.54 4.97
N GLU A 246 -0.32 25.50 4.27
CA GLU A 246 -1.57 25.32 3.53
C GLU A 246 -1.38 24.46 2.27
N GLU A 247 -0.27 24.61 1.56
CA GLU A 247 0.09 23.72 0.46
C GLU A 247 0.25 22.28 0.97
N PHE A 248 0.96 22.12 2.09
CA PHE A 248 1.14 20.79 2.68
C PHE A 248 -0.19 20.21 3.18
N ARG A 249 -1.07 21.03 3.78
CA ARG A 249 -2.41 20.62 4.22
C ARG A 249 -3.28 20.19 3.04
N THR A 250 -3.21 20.89 1.93
CA THR A 250 -3.93 20.55 0.69
C THR A 250 -3.41 19.23 0.11
N LEU A 251 -2.10 19.05 0.06
CA LEU A 251 -1.49 17.79 -0.34
C LEU A 251 -1.99 16.63 0.55
N MET A 252 -2.01 16.84 1.87
CA MET A 252 -2.45 15.83 2.83
C MET A 252 -3.93 15.47 2.67
N ARG A 253 -4.82 16.41 2.30
CA ARG A 253 -6.22 16.12 1.98
C ARG A 253 -6.35 15.23 0.75
N THR A 254 -5.59 15.52 -0.30
CA THR A 254 -5.52 14.68 -1.50
C THR A 254 -4.98 13.30 -1.16
N TYR A 255 -3.91 13.24 -0.37
CA TYR A 255 -3.35 11.98 0.07
C TYR A 255 -4.31 11.16 0.94
N GLN A 256 -5.03 11.77 1.88
CA GLN A 256 -6.04 11.07 2.69
C GLN A 256 -7.15 10.48 1.83
N THR A 257 -7.62 11.21 0.82
CA THR A 257 -8.63 10.72 -0.12
C THR A 257 -8.10 9.51 -0.90
N TYR A 258 -6.92 9.62 -1.48
CA TYR A 258 -6.24 8.51 -2.14
C TYR A 258 -6.05 7.32 -1.20
N TYR A 259 -5.52 7.56 -0.01
CA TYR A 259 -5.22 6.53 0.98
C TYR A 259 -6.46 5.72 1.36
N ASN A 260 -7.58 6.39 1.63
CA ASN A 260 -8.81 5.73 2.10
C ASN A 260 -9.61 5.09 0.96
N LYS A 261 -9.63 5.69 -0.24
CA LYS A 261 -10.56 5.30 -1.33
C LYS A 261 -9.93 4.55 -2.47
N GLU A 262 -8.64 4.73 -2.72
CA GLU A 262 -7.99 4.22 -3.93
C GLU A 262 -6.81 3.29 -3.63
N ARG A 263 -6.14 3.50 -2.50
CA ARG A 263 -4.93 2.78 -2.13
C ARG A 263 -5.24 1.36 -1.63
N PRO A 264 -4.79 0.28 -2.32
CA PRO A 264 -4.91 -1.07 -1.80
C PRO A 264 -4.04 -1.26 -0.55
N CYS A 265 -4.60 -1.79 0.52
CA CYS A 265 -3.89 -2.06 1.76
C CYS A 265 -3.65 -3.56 1.94
N TYR A 266 -2.38 -3.96 2.01
CA TYR A 266 -1.99 -5.37 2.17
C TYR A 266 -2.62 -6.03 3.39
N ALA A 267 -2.69 -5.31 4.52
CA ALA A 267 -3.16 -5.85 5.79
C ALA A 267 -4.68 -6.17 5.81
N ILE A 268 -5.42 -5.74 4.81
CA ILE A 268 -6.84 -6.01 4.60
C ILE A 268 -7.08 -6.60 3.20
N ASP A 269 -6.22 -7.52 2.80
CA ASP A 269 -6.30 -8.26 1.54
C ASP A 269 -6.41 -7.38 0.29
N TYR A 270 -5.65 -6.30 0.27
CA TYR A 270 -5.65 -5.30 -0.81
C TYR A 270 -6.99 -4.60 -1.04
N ASN A 271 -7.91 -4.67 -0.09
CA ASN A 271 -9.06 -3.76 -0.10
C ASN A 271 -8.60 -2.32 0.19
N THR A 272 -9.39 -1.35 -0.23
CA THR A 272 -9.21 0.03 0.25
C THR A 272 -9.78 0.15 1.68
N PRO A 273 -9.21 1.00 2.53
CA PRO A 273 -9.72 1.18 3.91
C PRO A 273 -11.21 1.51 3.98
N GLU A 274 -11.70 2.46 3.19
CA GLU A 274 -13.12 2.82 3.15
C GLU A 274 -13.99 1.68 2.61
N GLY A 275 -13.55 1.00 1.55
CA GLY A 275 -14.28 -0.15 1.00
C GLY A 275 -14.39 -1.30 1.99
N TYR A 276 -13.33 -1.54 2.78
CA TYR A 276 -13.34 -2.56 3.83
C TYR A 276 -14.34 -2.22 4.95
N ARG A 277 -14.39 -0.95 5.41
CA ARG A 277 -15.38 -0.48 6.36
C ARG A 277 -16.81 -0.62 5.86
N GLN A 278 -17.08 -0.17 4.62
CA GLN A 278 -18.42 -0.25 4.03
C GLN A 278 -18.92 -1.69 3.94
N ARG A 279 -18.07 -2.64 3.61
CA ARG A 279 -18.43 -4.06 3.59
C ARG A 279 -18.77 -4.59 4.98
N TYR A 280 -18.00 -4.21 6.00
CA TYR A 280 -18.30 -4.54 7.37
C TYR A 280 -19.67 -4.00 7.81
N GLU A 281 -19.97 -2.73 7.54
CA GLU A 281 -21.23 -2.06 7.85
C GLU A 281 -22.44 -2.71 7.15
N GLN A 282 -22.23 -3.29 5.98
CA GLN A 282 -23.25 -4.04 5.24
C GLN A 282 -23.47 -5.48 5.75
N GLY A 283 -22.77 -5.89 6.79
CA GLY A 283 -22.82 -7.26 7.32
C GLY A 283 -22.13 -8.29 6.45
N LEU A 284 -21.34 -7.86 5.48
CA LEU A 284 -20.48 -8.72 4.66
C LEU A 284 -19.21 -9.03 5.47
N LEU A 285 -18.62 -10.21 5.22
CA LEU A 285 -17.31 -10.51 5.79
C LEU A 285 -16.33 -9.42 5.35
N PRO A 286 -15.58 -8.79 6.29
CA PRO A 286 -14.61 -7.75 5.93
C PRO A 286 -13.50 -8.28 5.03
N PHE A 287 -13.18 -9.56 5.11
CA PHE A 287 -12.25 -10.24 4.24
C PHE A 287 -12.78 -10.32 2.80
N LEU A 288 -11.99 -9.84 1.85
CA LEU A 288 -12.24 -9.95 0.43
C LEU A 288 -10.92 -10.16 -0.31
N ASP A 289 -10.78 -11.29 -0.98
CA ASP A 289 -9.68 -11.46 -1.93
C ASP A 289 -9.89 -10.54 -3.14
N THR A 290 -9.11 -9.48 -3.23
CA THR A 290 -9.18 -8.49 -4.31
C THR A 290 -9.00 -9.11 -5.70
N PHE A 291 -8.35 -10.26 -5.80
CA PHE A 291 -8.10 -10.96 -7.06
C PHE A 291 -9.16 -12.00 -7.42
N ALA A 292 -9.98 -12.46 -6.45
CA ALA A 292 -10.95 -13.52 -6.66
C ALA A 292 -12.17 -13.10 -7.51
N HIS A 293 -12.55 -11.81 -7.48
CA HIS A 293 -13.79 -11.32 -8.08
C HIS A 293 -13.61 -10.68 -9.46
N ARG A 294 -12.40 -10.69 -9.99
CA ARG A 294 -12.13 -10.20 -11.33
C ARG A 294 -12.08 -11.37 -12.30
N GLU A 295 -12.79 -11.24 -13.42
CA GLU A 295 -12.66 -12.20 -14.50
C GLU A 295 -11.18 -12.19 -14.97
N PRO A 296 -10.51 -13.35 -14.99
CA PRO A 296 -9.17 -13.40 -15.51
C PRO A 296 -9.18 -12.99 -16.98
N SER A 297 -8.13 -12.30 -17.41
CA SER A 297 -7.95 -11.98 -18.82
C SER A 297 -8.04 -13.29 -19.64
N PRO A 298 -8.71 -13.28 -20.80
CA PRO A 298 -8.93 -14.48 -21.57
C PRO A 298 -7.63 -15.26 -21.78
N GLU A 299 -7.63 -16.52 -21.40
CA GLU A 299 -6.46 -17.37 -21.58
C GLU A 299 -6.06 -17.39 -23.06
N PRO A 300 -4.80 -17.12 -23.40
CA PRO A 300 -4.37 -17.13 -24.80
C PRO A 300 -4.70 -18.45 -25.49
N LYS A 301 -5.23 -18.37 -26.71
CA LYS A 301 -5.68 -19.52 -27.49
C LYS A 301 -4.67 -20.68 -27.50
N PHE A 302 -3.38 -20.39 -27.63
CA PHE A 302 -2.34 -21.41 -27.67
C PHE A 302 -2.13 -22.13 -26.31
N VAL A 303 -2.41 -21.48 -25.18
CA VAL A 303 -2.33 -22.11 -23.85
C VAL A 303 -3.49 -23.08 -23.68
N ARG A 304 -4.69 -22.66 -24.13
CA ARG A 304 -5.88 -23.51 -24.17
C ARG A 304 -5.67 -24.73 -25.06
N GLU A 305 -5.12 -24.54 -26.26
CA GLU A 305 -4.78 -25.63 -27.21
C GLU A 305 -3.71 -26.57 -26.63
N ARG A 306 -2.76 -26.05 -25.86
CA ARG A 306 -1.69 -26.86 -25.23
C ARG A 306 -2.23 -27.70 -24.08
N ARG A 307 -3.16 -27.15 -23.28
CA ARG A 307 -3.86 -27.93 -22.24
C ARG A 307 -4.70 -29.02 -22.86
N GLN A 308 -5.53 -28.69 -23.86
CA GLN A 308 -6.35 -29.70 -24.54
C GLN A 308 -5.52 -30.84 -25.15
N LYS A 309 -4.34 -30.54 -25.69
CA LYS A 309 -3.43 -31.59 -26.20
C LYS A 309 -2.80 -32.42 -25.07
N ALA A 310 -2.47 -31.81 -23.93
CA ALA A 310 -1.94 -32.53 -22.79
C ALA A 310 -2.99 -33.46 -22.17
N ASP A 311 -4.23 -32.98 -22.00
CA ASP A 311 -5.36 -33.77 -21.49
C ASP A 311 -5.67 -34.94 -22.46
N THR A 312 -5.66 -34.72 -23.77
CA THR A 312 -5.89 -35.76 -24.78
C THR A 312 -4.72 -36.80 -24.83
N GLN A 313 -3.52 -36.42 -24.43
CA GLN A 313 -2.38 -37.33 -24.35
C GLN A 313 -2.44 -38.19 -23.07
N GLN A 314 -2.85 -37.59 -21.96
CA GLN A 314 -3.05 -38.29 -20.70
C GLN A 314 -4.18 -39.33 -20.77
N ASP A 315 -5.30 -39.00 -21.44
CA ASP A 315 -6.40 -39.95 -21.70
C ASP A 315 -5.98 -41.12 -22.60
N LYS A 316 -5.03 -40.92 -23.52
CA LYS A 316 -4.49 -41.99 -24.35
C LYS A 316 -3.52 -42.90 -23.61
N GLU A 317 -2.78 -42.40 -22.62
CA GLU A 317 -1.91 -43.23 -21.78
C GLU A 317 -2.67 -44.04 -20.72
N CYS A 318 -3.85 -43.58 -20.27
CA CYS A 318 -4.73 -44.30 -19.36
C CYS A 318 -5.50 -45.47 -20.02
N VAL A 319 -5.52 -45.58 -21.33
CA VAL A 319 -6.26 -46.65 -22.07
C VAL A 319 -5.38 -47.89 -22.33
N TYR A 320 -4.10 -47.87 -21.96
CA TYR A 320 -3.15 -48.95 -22.14
C TYR A 320 -2.65 -49.59 -20.84
N PHE A 321 -3.44 -49.57 -19.76
CA PHE A 321 -3.22 -50.36 -18.55
C PHE A 321 -4.45 -51.19 -18.21
#